data_7233d9605ba5894279195cf78cda1e5b
#
_entry.id   7233d9605ba5894279195cf78cda1e5b
#
_cell.length_a   1.000
_cell.length_b   1.000
_cell.length_c   1.000
_cell.angle_alpha   90.00
_cell.angle_beta   90.00
_cell.angle_gamma   90.00
#
_symmetry.space_group_name_H-M   'P 1'
#
loop_
_entity.id
_entity.type
_entity.pdbx_description
1 polymer ?
#
loop_
_entity_poly.entity_id
_entity_poly.type
_entity_poly.pdbx_seq_one_letter_code
_entity_poly.pdbx_strand_id
1 'polypeptide(L)'
;MDYESLIQKTEQKLKDKFDRIDKIALYNQEKVLNAFIDCRISAGHFAPTTGYGYDDMGRQKLSDLFASVMHTQAAIASPHFASGTHTIACALFGILRPQQKALSISGMPYDTLKSVIFSTGTGSLADFGITFDITERDKSGFDKEAIKNKLKSENYALIYIQRSPGYERRKGYSIAELESIIKFVRQYSDAPIAVDNCYGEFVEEKEPTDVGANLIMGSFIKNPGGAIAPTGGYIAGDKDLIDKIGMRLTAPGVGMEIGSYEHTYRNFFQGLFLAPHIVAQARKGGLLLAEVLEELGYEVYPSASDDSGDIVRVVDFGCKEKMLAFCRAVQAASPIDANARPDPWAMPGYDDEVIMASGSFIQGSSIELSADAPVRPPYSLYVQGGMTYEHARIALKRCLSSLDI
;
A
#
# COMPACT_ATOMS: atom_id res chain seq x y z
N MET A 1 8.08 7.18 33.67
CA MET A 1 9.00 7.93 32.77
C MET A 1 8.30 9.19 32.27
N ASP A 2 9.00 10.30 32.08
CA ASP A 2 8.38 11.49 31.44
C ASP A 2 8.40 11.35 29.91
N TYR A 3 7.36 10.73 29.40
CA TYR A 3 7.21 10.51 27.97
C TYR A 3 7.04 11.80 27.15
N GLU A 4 6.52 12.88 27.76
CA GLU A 4 6.40 14.17 27.08
C GLU A 4 7.78 14.76 26.78
N SER A 5 8.68 14.78 27.76
CA SER A 5 10.06 15.24 27.57
C SER A 5 10.84 14.37 26.58
N LEU A 6 10.63 13.04 26.61
CA LEU A 6 11.23 12.12 25.64
C LEU A 6 10.78 12.45 24.21
N ILE A 7 9.48 12.59 23.97
CA ILE A 7 8.92 12.91 22.66
C ILE A 7 9.46 14.25 22.15
N GLN A 8 9.44 15.31 23.00
CA GLN A 8 9.93 16.63 22.60
C GLN A 8 11.42 16.63 22.22
N LYS A 9 12.24 15.91 22.96
CA LYS A 9 13.66 15.72 22.61
C LYS A 9 13.83 15.01 21.28
N THR A 10 13.03 13.96 21.05
CA THR A 10 13.03 13.19 19.81
C THR A 10 12.60 14.03 18.62
N GLU A 11 11.56 14.87 18.76
CA GLU A 11 11.11 15.79 17.72
C GLU A 11 12.24 16.75 17.29
N GLN A 12 13.01 17.27 18.24
CA GLN A 12 14.15 18.13 17.92
C GLN A 12 15.24 17.40 17.11
N LYS A 13 15.53 16.13 17.48
CA LYS A 13 16.47 15.27 16.76
C LYS A 13 16.02 14.95 15.33
N LEU A 14 14.73 14.81 15.12
CA LEU A 14 14.13 14.44 13.84
C LEU A 14 13.84 15.64 12.90
N LYS A 15 14.12 16.86 13.30
CA LYS A 15 13.74 18.05 12.56
C LYS A 15 14.16 18.01 11.08
N ASP A 16 15.42 17.70 10.79
CA ASP A 16 15.92 17.66 9.41
C ASP A 16 15.23 16.57 8.56
N LYS A 17 14.85 15.44 9.19
CA LYS A 17 14.08 14.40 8.51
C LYS A 17 12.65 14.83 8.24
N PHE A 18 12.02 15.53 9.16
CA PHE A 18 10.69 16.13 8.96
C PHE A 18 10.70 17.16 7.83
N ASP A 19 11.70 18.04 7.81
CA ASP A 19 11.88 19.02 6.74
C ASP A 19 12.06 18.35 5.36
N ARG A 20 12.74 17.19 5.31
CA ARG A 20 12.87 16.40 4.08
C ARG A 20 11.53 15.78 3.65
N ILE A 21 10.75 15.25 4.59
CA ILE A 21 9.41 14.73 4.31
C ILE A 21 8.51 15.84 3.77
N ASP A 22 8.56 17.04 4.34
CA ASP A 22 7.76 18.19 3.87
C ASP A 22 8.13 18.64 2.45
N LYS A 23 9.41 18.60 2.08
CA LYS A 23 9.85 18.87 0.71
C LYS A 23 9.30 17.85 -0.29
N ILE A 24 9.32 16.57 0.05
CA ILE A 24 8.73 15.51 -0.78
C ILE A 24 7.21 15.73 -0.91
N ALA A 25 6.53 16.09 0.19
CA ALA A 25 5.10 16.40 0.15
C ALA A 25 4.79 17.58 -0.76
N LEU A 26 5.60 18.65 -0.70
CA LEU A 26 5.45 19.82 -1.57
C LEU A 26 5.61 19.43 -3.05
N TYR A 27 6.66 18.67 -3.39
CA TYR A 27 6.87 18.17 -4.75
C TYR A 27 5.66 17.35 -5.26
N ASN A 28 5.19 16.39 -4.45
CA ASN A 28 4.05 15.56 -4.82
C ASN A 28 2.74 16.37 -4.89
N GLN A 29 2.57 17.38 -4.02
CA GLN A 29 1.39 18.25 -4.09
C GLN A 29 1.37 19.08 -5.38
N GLU A 30 2.51 19.58 -5.82
CA GLU A 30 2.64 20.30 -7.10
C GLU A 30 2.35 19.36 -8.28
N LYS A 31 2.90 18.12 -8.26
CA LYS A 31 2.63 17.08 -9.25
C LYS A 31 1.12 16.79 -9.35
N VAL A 32 0.45 16.59 -8.22
CA VAL A 32 -0.99 16.33 -8.18
C VAL A 32 -1.78 17.55 -8.67
N LEU A 33 -1.46 18.77 -8.21
CA LEU A 33 -2.15 19.98 -8.65
C LEU A 33 -2.05 20.19 -10.16
N ASN A 34 -0.85 20.03 -10.73
CA ASN A 34 -0.62 20.14 -12.17
C ASN A 34 -1.45 19.13 -12.95
N ALA A 35 -1.53 17.87 -12.49
CA ALA A 35 -2.37 16.84 -13.10
C ALA A 35 -3.87 17.23 -13.08
N PHE A 36 -4.38 17.82 -11.99
CA PHE A 36 -5.76 18.34 -11.91
C PHE A 36 -6.01 19.43 -12.95
N ILE A 37 -5.06 20.34 -13.13
CA ILE A 37 -5.15 21.46 -14.10
C ILE A 37 -5.12 20.88 -15.53
N ASP A 38 -4.17 20.02 -15.83
CA ASP A 38 -3.96 19.46 -17.17
C ASP A 38 -5.13 18.55 -17.60
N CYS A 39 -5.68 17.76 -16.69
CA CYS A 39 -6.88 16.95 -16.90
C CYS A 39 -8.17 17.79 -16.92
N ARG A 40 -8.09 19.10 -16.63
CA ARG A 40 -9.24 20.03 -16.59
C ARG A 40 -10.37 19.52 -15.69
N ILE A 41 -10.01 19.12 -14.46
CA ILE A 41 -11.01 18.61 -13.52
C ILE A 41 -12.00 19.72 -13.17
N SER A 42 -13.29 19.41 -13.22
CA SER A 42 -14.38 20.34 -12.91
C SER A 42 -15.39 19.71 -11.95
N ALA A 43 -16.22 20.54 -11.32
CA ALA A 43 -17.27 20.06 -10.42
C ALA A 43 -18.28 19.09 -11.09
N GLY A 44 -18.45 19.20 -12.41
CA GLY A 44 -19.29 18.26 -13.18
C GLY A 44 -18.82 16.80 -13.13
N HIS A 45 -17.50 16.58 -12.95
CA HIS A 45 -16.93 15.23 -12.82
C HIS A 45 -17.23 14.55 -11.47
N PHE A 46 -17.85 15.27 -10.53
CA PHE A 46 -18.23 14.71 -9.23
C PHE A 46 -19.63 14.08 -9.25
N ALA A 47 -20.37 14.26 -10.33
CA ALA A 47 -21.75 13.78 -10.43
C ALA A 47 -21.82 12.25 -10.42
N PRO A 48 -22.82 11.68 -9.71
CA PRO A 48 -23.08 10.24 -9.75
C PRO A 48 -23.71 9.83 -11.09
N THR A 49 -23.65 8.54 -11.38
CA THR A 49 -24.32 7.90 -12.50
C THR A 49 -25.08 6.66 -12.06
N THR A 50 -26.04 6.20 -12.87
CA THR A 50 -26.87 5.03 -12.59
C THR A 50 -26.92 4.08 -13.79
N GLY A 51 -27.43 2.87 -13.58
CA GLY A 51 -27.59 1.89 -14.65
C GLY A 51 -26.24 1.43 -15.21
N TYR A 52 -26.07 1.45 -16.50
CA TYR A 52 -24.82 1.07 -17.15
C TYR A 52 -23.70 2.09 -16.95
N GLY A 53 -24.04 3.36 -16.72
CA GLY A 53 -23.07 4.43 -16.59
C GLY A 53 -22.23 4.64 -17.85
N TYR A 54 -22.85 4.52 -19.05
CA TYR A 54 -22.19 4.94 -20.28
C TYR A 54 -21.83 6.42 -20.20
N ASP A 55 -20.67 6.79 -20.74
CA ASP A 55 -20.17 8.17 -20.73
C ASP A 55 -20.05 8.80 -19.32
N ASP A 56 -19.76 7.95 -18.29
CA ASP A 56 -19.50 8.43 -16.94
C ASP A 56 -18.22 9.28 -16.91
N MET A 57 -18.40 10.60 -16.94
CA MET A 57 -17.29 11.56 -16.94
C MET A 57 -16.44 11.48 -15.68
N GLY A 58 -17.05 11.17 -14.54
CA GLY A 58 -16.32 11.02 -13.25
C GLY A 58 -15.37 9.85 -13.30
N ARG A 59 -15.83 8.69 -13.75
CA ARG A 59 -15.02 7.47 -13.91
C ARG A 59 -13.86 7.68 -14.87
N GLN A 60 -14.14 8.26 -16.04
CA GLN A 60 -13.13 8.51 -17.06
C GLN A 60 -12.07 9.50 -16.54
N LYS A 61 -12.50 10.64 -16.00
CA LYS A 61 -11.60 11.68 -15.51
C LYS A 61 -10.79 11.26 -14.28
N LEU A 62 -11.33 10.41 -13.42
CA LEU A 62 -10.59 9.84 -12.31
C LEU A 62 -9.45 8.96 -12.83
N SER A 63 -9.69 8.14 -13.84
CA SER A 63 -8.68 7.30 -14.48
C SER A 63 -7.62 8.12 -15.22
N ASP A 64 -8.03 9.13 -16.01
CA ASP A 64 -7.11 10.06 -16.68
C ASP A 64 -6.19 10.76 -15.66
N LEU A 65 -6.77 11.23 -14.55
CA LEU A 65 -6.05 11.90 -13.49
C LEU A 65 -5.02 10.99 -12.82
N PHE A 66 -5.40 9.74 -12.52
CA PHE A 66 -4.46 8.77 -11.96
C PHE A 66 -3.33 8.44 -12.94
N ALA A 67 -3.64 8.27 -14.23
CA ALA A 67 -2.61 8.08 -15.25
C ALA A 67 -1.60 9.25 -15.27
N SER A 68 -2.10 10.48 -15.21
CA SER A 68 -1.27 11.70 -15.19
C SER A 68 -0.41 11.77 -13.91
N VAL A 69 -0.99 11.56 -12.72
CA VAL A 69 -0.27 11.63 -11.44
C VAL A 69 0.80 10.55 -11.33
N MET A 70 0.56 9.35 -11.87
CA MET A 70 1.47 8.21 -11.82
C MET A 70 2.40 8.14 -13.04
N HIS A 71 2.39 9.17 -13.91
CA HIS A 71 3.20 9.27 -15.13
C HIS A 71 3.09 8.03 -16.03
N THR A 72 1.86 7.56 -16.28
CA THR A 72 1.57 6.35 -17.06
C THR A 72 0.74 6.64 -18.30
N GLN A 73 0.70 5.67 -19.23
CA GLN A 73 -0.06 5.81 -20.47
C GLN A 73 -1.58 5.73 -20.24
N ALA A 74 -2.00 4.93 -19.25
CA ALA A 74 -3.40 4.72 -18.91
C ALA A 74 -3.54 4.27 -17.45
N ALA A 75 -4.76 4.37 -16.91
CA ALA A 75 -5.10 3.82 -15.61
C ALA A 75 -6.56 3.35 -15.56
N ILE A 76 -6.84 2.48 -14.61
CA ILE A 76 -8.16 2.18 -14.09
C ILE A 76 -8.19 2.66 -12.65
N ALA A 77 -8.93 3.73 -12.38
CA ALA A 77 -9.17 4.23 -11.02
C ALA A 77 -10.68 4.10 -10.75
N SER A 78 -11.06 3.16 -9.88
CA SER A 78 -12.46 2.75 -9.80
C SER A 78 -12.92 2.43 -8.38
N PRO A 79 -14.15 2.89 -8.00
CA PRO A 79 -14.80 2.44 -6.78
C PRO A 79 -15.20 0.96 -6.80
N HIS A 80 -15.21 0.33 -7.98
CA HIS A 80 -15.63 -1.07 -8.13
C HIS A 80 -14.56 -2.11 -7.73
N PHE A 81 -13.35 -1.69 -7.44
CA PHE A 81 -12.39 -2.55 -6.76
C PHE A 81 -12.80 -2.69 -5.28
N ALA A 82 -13.28 -3.86 -4.91
CA ALA A 82 -13.77 -4.11 -3.55
C ALA A 82 -12.68 -4.08 -2.46
N SER A 83 -11.42 -4.24 -2.86
CA SER A 83 -10.25 -4.24 -1.96
C SER A 83 -8.94 -4.14 -2.75
N GLY A 84 -7.82 -3.91 -2.05
CA GLY A 84 -6.49 -4.02 -2.67
C GLY A 84 -6.22 -5.41 -3.24
N THR A 85 -6.62 -6.47 -2.54
CA THR A 85 -6.52 -7.86 -3.04
C THR A 85 -7.31 -8.04 -4.34
N HIS A 86 -8.52 -7.50 -4.44
CA HIS A 86 -9.31 -7.54 -5.68
C HIS A 86 -8.63 -6.76 -6.80
N THR A 87 -8.05 -5.61 -6.51
CA THR A 87 -7.28 -4.81 -7.49
C THR A 87 -6.13 -5.63 -8.09
N ILE A 88 -5.33 -6.27 -7.23
CA ILE A 88 -4.20 -7.11 -7.67
C ILE A 88 -4.70 -8.35 -8.40
N ALA A 89 -5.75 -9.01 -7.91
CA ALA A 89 -6.36 -10.16 -8.59
C ALA A 89 -6.83 -9.79 -10.01
N CYS A 90 -7.51 -8.65 -10.18
CA CYS A 90 -7.90 -8.17 -11.52
C CYS A 90 -6.69 -7.96 -12.43
N ALA A 91 -5.59 -7.40 -11.92
CA ALA A 91 -4.36 -7.24 -12.70
C ALA A 91 -3.78 -8.58 -13.13
N LEU A 92 -3.62 -9.51 -12.19
CA LEU A 92 -3.04 -10.83 -12.46
C LEU A 92 -3.90 -11.63 -13.46
N PHE A 93 -5.20 -11.76 -13.24
CA PHE A 93 -6.12 -12.46 -14.15
C PHE A 93 -6.34 -11.74 -15.48
N GLY A 94 -6.15 -10.40 -15.50
CA GLY A 94 -6.22 -9.60 -16.73
C GLY A 94 -5.06 -9.86 -17.67
N ILE A 95 -3.87 -10.10 -17.13
CA ILE A 95 -2.64 -10.29 -17.89
C ILE A 95 -2.37 -11.77 -18.17
N LEU A 96 -2.43 -12.61 -17.14
CA LEU A 96 -2.04 -14.01 -17.22
C LEU A 96 -3.12 -14.88 -17.90
N ARG A 97 -2.68 -15.87 -18.65
CA ARG A 97 -3.52 -16.86 -19.34
C ARG A 97 -3.13 -18.28 -18.92
N PRO A 98 -4.02 -19.28 -19.06
CA PRO A 98 -3.71 -20.68 -18.75
C PRO A 98 -2.36 -21.12 -19.34
N GLN A 99 -1.61 -21.91 -18.58
CA GLN A 99 -0.27 -22.42 -18.89
C GLN A 99 0.85 -21.38 -18.88
N GLN A 100 0.56 -20.10 -18.61
CA GLN A 100 1.58 -19.08 -18.41
C GLN A 100 2.16 -19.13 -17.00
N LYS A 101 3.37 -18.56 -16.87
CA LYS A 101 4.08 -18.46 -15.61
C LYS A 101 4.27 -17.00 -15.21
N ALA A 102 4.13 -16.71 -13.93
CA ALA A 102 4.57 -15.44 -13.33
C ALA A 102 5.69 -15.70 -12.31
N LEU A 103 6.50 -14.71 -12.04
CA LEU A 103 7.60 -14.78 -11.07
C LEU A 103 7.48 -13.64 -10.05
N SER A 104 7.31 -13.97 -8.77
CA SER A 104 7.57 -13.03 -7.68
C SER A 104 9.05 -12.96 -7.37
N ILE A 105 9.63 -11.77 -7.45
CA ILE A 105 11.03 -11.55 -7.14
C ILE A 105 11.26 -10.87 -5.79
N SER A 106 10.20 -10.59 -5.05
CA SER A 106 10.21 -9.96 -3.73
C SER A 106 9.85 -10.90 -2.58
N GLY A 107 9.94 -12.21 -2.79
CA GLY A 107 9.51 -13.22 -1.83
C GLY A 107 8.05 -13.64 -2.01
N MET A 108 7.51 -14.31 -1.00
CA MET A 108 6.12 -14.74 -0.98
C MET A 108 5.19 -13.53 -0.93
N PRO A 109 4.15 -13.44 -1.79
CA PRO A 109 3.13 -12.41 -1.68
C PRO A 109 2.41 -12.45 -0.32
N TYR A 110 1.83 -11.31 0.09
CA TYR A 110 1.14 -11.20 1.37
C TYR A 110 -0.05 -12.18 1.51
N ASP A 111 -0.47 -12.44 2.75
CA ASP A 111 -1.30 -13.60 3.09
C ASP A 111 -2.60 -13.71 2.28
N THR A 112 -3.38 -12.64 2.15
CA THR A 112 -4.66 -12.71 1.39
C THR A 112 -4.46 -12.92 -0.11
N LEU A 113 -3.30 -12.57 -0.67
CA LEU A 113 -2.99 -12.83 -2.07
C LEU A 113 -2.54 -14.27 -2.32
N LYS A 114 -2.02 -14.98 -1.30
CA LYS A 114 -1.68 -16.40 -1.42
C LYS A 114 -2.88 -17.24 -1.89
N SER A 115 -4.06 -16.96 -1.35
CA SER A 115 -5.28 -17.66 -1.76
C SER A 115 -5.66 -17.39 -3.21
N VAL A 116 -5.49 -16.16 -3.69
CA VAL A 116 -5.74 -15.80 -5.09
C VAL A 116 -4.80 -16.56 -6.04
N ILE A 117 -3.58 -16.86 -5.59
CA ILE A 117 -2.54 -17.45 -6.43
C ILE A 117 -2.57 -18.99 -6.32
N PHE A 118 -2.59 -19.55 -5.10
CA PHE A 118 -2.24 -20.94 -4.84
C PHE A 118 -3.38 -21.85 -4.37
N SER A 119 -4.54 -21.31 -3.97
CA SER A 119 -5.67 -22.14 -3.51
C SER A 119 -6.16 -23.07 -4.62
N THR A 120 -6.79 -24.18 -4.22
CA THR A 120 -7.43 -25.12 -5.15
C THR A 120 -8.94 -25.15 -4.93
N GLY A 121 -9.71 -25.24 -6.02
CA GLY A 121 -11.17 -25.29 -5.97
C GLY A 121 -11.85 -23.95 -5.65
N THR A 122 -11.13 -22.83 -5.74
CA THR A 122 -11.62 -21.47 -5.41
C THR A 122 -11.65 -20.52 -6.59
N GLY A 123 -11.20 -20.96 -7.76
CA GLY A 123 -11.03 -20.10 -8.94
C GLY A 123 -9.74 -19.27 -8.89
N SER A 124 -8.71 -19.77 -8.23
CA SER A 124 -7.38 -19.16 -8.14
C SER A 124 -6.61 -19.25 -9.46
N LEU A 125 -5.43 -18.60 -9.52
CA LEU A 125 -4.53 -18.74 -10.68
C LEU A 125 -4.13 -20.21 -10.90
N ALA A 126 -3.87 -20.96 -9.81
CA ALA A 126 -3.54 -22.39 -9.88
C ALA A 126 -4.67 -23.22 -10.49
N ASP A 127 -5.93 -22.94 -10.18
CA ASP A 127 -7.08 -23.64 -10.77
C ASP A 127 -7.20 -23.40 -12.28
N PHE A 128 -6.70 -22.29 -12.78
CA PHE A 128 -6.63 -21.96 -14.21
C PHE A 128 -5.34 -22.46 -14.88
N GLY A 129 -4.53 -23.27 -14.16
CA GLY A 129 -3.26 -23.81 -14.68
C GLY A 129 -2.19 -22.72 -14.90
N ILE A 130 -2.24 -21.62 -14.17
CA ILE A 130 -1.24 -20.57 -14.16
C ILE A 130 -0.26 -20.87 -13.02
N THR A 131 1.04 -20.92 -13.34
CA THR A 131 2.09 -21.14 -12.35
C THR A 131 2.62 -19.82 -11.83
N PHE A 132 2.83 -19.74 -10.52
CA PHE A 132 3.42 -18.56 -9.89
C PHE A 132 4.67 -18.98 -9.11
N ASP A 133 5.83 -18.73 -9.70
CA ASP A 133 7.13 -19.01 -9.10
C ASP A 133 7.54 -17.90 -8.14
N ILE A 134 8.40 -18.26 -7.19
CA ILE A 134 8.90 -17.33 -6.18
C ILE A 134 10.42 -17.44 -6.11
N THR A 135 11.11 -16.30 -5.99
CA THR A 135 12.47 -16.26 -5.49
C THR A 135 12.44 -15.74 -4.07
N GLU A 136 13.10 -16.44 -3.18
CA GLU A 136 13.29 -15.96 -1.82
C GLU A 136 14.17 -14.70 -1.82
N ARG A 137 14.11 -13.95 -0.75
CA ARG A 137 14.95 -12.75 -0.56
C ARG A 137 16.24 -13.15 0.15
N ASP A 138 17.31 -12.46 -0.20
CA ASP A 138 18.55 -12.51 0.57
C ASP A 138 18.63 -11.33 1.58
N LYS A 139 19.76 -11.21 2.26
CA LYS A 139 19.99 -10.12 3.22
C LYS A 139 20.02 -8.72 2.58
N SER A 140 20.24 -8.64 1.27
CA SER A 140 20.24 -7.38 0.52
C SER A 140 18.86 -6.99 -0.04
N GLY A 141 17.88 -7.86 0.12
CA GLY A 141 16.49 -7.69 -0.32
C GLY A 141 16.12 -8.56 -1.51
N PHE A 142 16.80 -8.47 -2.65
CA PHE A 142 16.54 -9.25 -3.85
C PHE A 142 17.69 -10.24 -4.11
N ASP A 143 17.43 -11.54 -4.08
CA ASP A 143 18.41 -12.56 -4.49
C ASP A 143 18.62 -12.51 -6.01
N LYS A 144 19.56 -11.67 -6.45
CA LYS A 144 19.85 -11.43 -7.87
C LYS A 144 20.30 -12.71 -8.59
N GLU A 145 21.00 -13.61 -7.91
CA GLU A 145 21.47 -14.84 -8.56
C GLU A 145 20.31 -15.84 -8.76
N ALA A 146 19.45 -16.01 -7.77
CA ALA A 146 18.22 -16.81 -7.91
C ALA A 146 17.29 -16.25 -9.00
N ILE A 147 17.09 -14.93 -9.03
CA ILE A 147 16.29 -14.25 -10.05
C ILE A 147 16.88 -14.50 -11.45
N LYS A 148 18.18 -14.29 -11.64
CA LYS A 148 18.86 -14.54 -12.94
C LYS A 148 18.71 -15.98 -13.40
N ASN A 149 18.88 -16.94 -12.48
CA ASN A 149 18.76 -18.36 -12.82
C ASN A 149 17.35 -18.71 -13.27
N LYS A 150 16.31 -18.23 -12.58
CA LYS A 150 14.91 -18.37 -12.98
C LYS A 150 14.63 -17.76 -14.36
N LEU A 151 15.05 -16.49 -14.57
CA LEU A 151 14.84 -15.79 -15.84
C LEU A 151 15.57 -16.40 -17.03
N LYS A 152 16.69 -17.13 -16.80
CA LYS A 152 17.40 -17.86 -17.86
C LYS A 152 16.81 -19.24 -18.16
N SER A 153 16.18 -19.87 -17.19
CA SER A 153 15.65 -21.24 -17.33
C SER A 153 14.21 -21.27 -17.82
N GLU A 154 13.43 -20.20 -17.60
CA GLU A 154 12.00 -20.16 -17.84
C GLU A 154 11.56 -18.84 -18.49
N ASN A 155 10.47 -18.92 -19.27
CA ASN A 155 9.83 -17.72 -19.82
C ASN A 155 8.66 -17.32 -18.93
N TYR A 156 8.70 -16.12 -18.39
CA TYR A 156 7.64 -15.56 -17.57
C TYR A 156 6.79 -14.57 -18.36
N ALA A 157 5.48 -14.64 -18.19
CA ALA A 157 4.53 -13.70 -18.77
C ALA A 157 4.35 -12.44 -17.91
N LEU A 158 4.79 -12.49 -16.65
CA LEU A 158 4.72 -11.38 -15.69
C LEU A 158 5.79 -11.55 -14.61
N ILE A 159 6.41 -10.44 -14.23
CA ILE A 159 7.26 -10.34 -13.03
C ILE A 159 6.52 -9.47 -12.00
N TYR A 160 6.40 -9.99 -10.79
CA TYR A 160 5.68 -9.34 -9.70
C TYR A 160 6.64 -8.89 -8.60
N ILE A 161 6.42 -7.69 -8.10
CA ILE A 161 7.13 -7.11 -6.95
C ILE A 161 6.10 -6.59 -5.95
N GLN A 162 6.22 -7.00 -4.70
CA GLN A 162 5.51 -6.40 -3.58
C GLN A 162 6.43 -5.39 -2.90
N ARG A 163 6.08 -4.09 -2.94
CA ARG A 163 6.91 -3.00 -2.41
C ARG A 163 6.96 -3.02 -0.89
N SER A 164 5.82 -3.05 -0.23
CA SER A 164 5.69 -3.08 1.24
C SER A 164 5.90 -4.48 1.84
N PRO A 165 6.29 -4.56 3.14
CA PRO A 165 6.67 -5.82 3.76
C PRO A 165 5.53 -6.84 3.93
N GLY A 166 4.25 -6.42 3.98
CA GLY A 166 3.21 -7.30 4.53
C GLY A 166 3.54 -7.61 5.99
N TYR A 167 3.48 -8.89 6.40
CA TYR A 167 3.89 -9.32 7.75
C TYR A 167 5.34 -9.85 7.80
N GLU A 168 6.22 -9.26 7.00
CA GLU A 168 7.65 -9.57 7.04
C GLU A 168 8.44 -8.51 7.79
N ARG A 169 9.51 -8.93 8.47
CA ARG A 169 10.44 -8.01 9.19
C ARG A 169 11.43 -7.40 8.19
N ARG A 170 10.96 -6.47 7.40
CA ARG A 170 11.77 -5.69 6.45
C ARG A 170 11.21 -4.28 6.26
N LYS A 171 11.98 -3.42 5.65
CA LYS A 171 11.51 -2.13 5.13
C LYS A 171 10.79 -2.30 3.78
N GLY A 172 9.94 -1.35 3.43
CA GLY A 172 9.47 -1.18 2.06
C GLY A 172 10.62 -0.82 1.13
N TYR A 173 10.58 -1.32 -0.11
CA TYR A 173 11.61 -1.01 -1.11
C TYR A 173 11.52 0.46 -1.52
N SER A 174 12.64 1.16 -1.48
CA SER A 174 12.79 2.50 -2.04
C SER A 174 12.74 2.49 -3.57
N ILE A 175 12.46 3.63 -4.17
CA ILE A 175 12.49 3.78 -5.63
C ILE A 175 13.89 3.47 -6.21
N ALA A 176 14.95 3.80 -5.49
CA ALA A 176 16.31 3.46 -5.92
C ALA A 176 16.57 1.94 -5.92
N GLU A 177 16.06 1.21 -4.93
CA GLU A 177 16.14 -0.25 -4.89
C GLU A 177 15.31 -0.88 -6.04
N LEU A 178 14.10 -0.37 -6.28
CA LEU A 178 13.26 -0.79 -7.39
C LEU A 178 13.92 -0.51 -8.74
N GLU A 179 14.50 0.67 -8.95
CA GLU A 179 15.24 1.00 -10.17
C GLU A 179 16.38 0.02 -10.41
N SER A 180 17.15 -0.29 -9.37
CA SER A 180 18.27 -1.22 -9.44
C SER A 180 17.83 -2.62 -9.86
N ILE A 181 16.77 -3.16 -9.24
CA ILE A 181 16.30 -4.51 -9.55
C ILE A 181 15.60 -4.56 -10.91
N ILE A 182 14.83 -3.55 -11.29
CA ILE A 182 14.19 -3.47 -12.61
C ILE A 182 15.26 -3.46 -13.71
N LYS A 183 16.30 -2.61 -13.60
CA LYS A 183 17.43 -2.60 -14.54
C LYS A 183 18.16 -3.95 -14.63
N PHE A 184 18.27 -4.65 -13.50
CA PHE A 184 18.86 -5.98 -13.48
C PHE A 184 17.99 -7.00 -14.21
N VAL A 185 16.69 -7.04 -13.92
CA VAL A 185 15.72 -7.93 -14.57
C VAL A 185 15.70 -7.74 -16.09
N ARG A 186 15.74 -6.50 -16.56
CA ARG A 186 15.73 -6.14 -17.99
C ARG A 186 16.93 -6.68 -18.78
N GLN A 187 18.00 -7.11 -18.12
CA GLN A 187 19.12 -7.80 -18.79
C GLN A 187 18.76 -9.23 -19.22
N TYR A 188 17.68 -9.79 -18.69
CA TYR A 188 17.33 -11.20 -18.88
C TYR A 188 15.89 -11.43 -19.34
N SER A 189 15.02 -10.42 -19.24
CA SER A 189 13.58 -10.58 -19.55
C SER A 189 12.92 -9.26 -19.97
N ASP A 190 12.10 -9.34 -21.04
CA ASP A 190 11.20 -8.27 -21.47
C ASP A 190 9.78 -8.40 -20.89
N ALA A 191 9.53 -9.40 -20.04
CA ALA A 191 8.23 -9.59 -19.40
C ALA A 191 7.79 -8.33 -18.63
N PRO A 192 6.51 -7.94 -18.67
CA PRO A 192 6.04 -6.79 -17.93
C PRO A 192 6.30 -6.96 -16.43
N ILE A 193 6.71 -5.88 -15.78
CA ILE A 193 6.97 -5.81 -14.36
C ILE A 193 5.80 -5.08 -13.71
N ALA A 194 5.08 -5.78 -12.83
CA ALA A 194 3.98 -5.24 -12.05
C ALA A 194 4.40 -5.06 -10.58
N VAL A 195 4.14 -3.88 -10.03
CA VAL A 195 4.48 -3.54 -8.63
C VAL A 195 3.20 -3.33 -7.84
N ASP A 196 2.98 -4.14 -6.81
CA ASP A 196 2.05 -3.79 -5.73
C ASP A 196 2.65 -2.61 -4.95
N ASN A 197 2.08 -1.43 -5.20
CA ASN A 197 2.58 -0.16 -4.66
C ASN A 197 1.84 0.27 -3.38
N CYS A 198 0.99 -0.59 -2.83
CA CYS A 198 0.29 -0.30 -1.58
C CYS A 198 1.25 0.21 -0.51
N TYR A 199 0.88 1.31 0.15
CA TYR A 199 1.66 2.04 1.17
C TYR A 199 2.87 2.82 0.65
N GLY A 200 3.23 2.70 -0.64
CA GLY A 200 4.39 3.36 -1.23
C GLY A 200 4.07 4.67 -1.95
N GLU A 201 2.81 4.89 -2.31
CA GLU A 201 2.39 6.07 -3.08
C GLU A 201 2.71 7.36 -2.33
N PHE A 202 3.31 8.32 -3.02
CA PHE A 202 3.71 9.64 -2.49
C PHE A 202 4.74 9.63 -1.35
N VAL A 203 5.33 8.47 -1.05
CA VAL A 203 6.40 8.36 -0.04
C VAL A 203 7.70 8.96 -0.55
N GLU A 204 7.95 8.88 -1.84
CA GLU A 204 9.08 9.48 -2.54
C GLU A 204 8.57 10.41 -3.65
N GLU A 205 9.45 11.15 -4.33
CA GLU A 205 9.09 12.04 -5.45
C GLU A 205 8.65 11.24 -6.68
N LYS A 206 9.27 10.07 -6.90
CA LYS A 206 9.01 9.16 -8.00
C LYS A 206 8.16 7.97 -7.57
N GLU A 207 7.43 7.42 -8.54
CA GLU A 207 6.72 6.15 -8.42
C GLU A 207 7.47 5.02 -9.16
N PRO A 208 7.15 3.75 -8.93
CA PRO A 208 7.84 2.65 -9.62
C PRO A 208 7.77 2.71 -11.15
N THR A 209 6.74 3.32 -11.70
CA THR A 209 6.58 3.57 -13.14
C THR A 209 7.62 4.53 -13.69
N ASP A 210 8.08 5.50 -12.90
CA ASP A 210 9.17 6.42 -13.30
C ASP A 210 10.53 5.73 -13.45
N VAL A 211 10.66 4.51 -12.94
CA VAL A 211 11.92 3.75 -12.94
C VAL A 211 11.83 2.44 -13.73
N GLY A 212 10.77 2.27 -14.53
CA GLY A 212 10.64 1.20 -15.51
C GLY A 212 9.71 0.04 -15.14
N ALA A 213 8.89 0.16 -14.10
CA ALA A 213 7.76 -0.73 -13.90
C ALA A 213 6.70 -0.46 -14.99
N ASN A 214 6.13 -1.54 -15.55
CA ASN A 214 5.09 -1.44 -16.57
C ASN A 214 3.71 -1.23 -15.97
N LEU A 215 3.54 -1.60 -14.70
CA LEU A 215 2.26 -1.55 -14.02
C LEU A 215 2.49 -1.31 -12.53
N ILE A 216 1.66 -0.44 -11.96
CA ILE A 216 1.50 -0.29 -10.52
C ILE A 216 0.04 -0.46 -10.13
N MET A 217 -0.20 -0.92 -8.91
CA MET A 217 -1.54 -1.13 -8.40
C MET A 217 -1.62 -0.88 -6.90
N GLY A 218 -2.78 -0.44 -6.42
CA GLY A 218 -3.00 -0.14 -5.01
C GLY A 218 -4.47 0.05 -4.66
N SER A 219 -4.70 0.42 -3.42
CA SER A 219 -6.03 0.58 -2.82
C SER A 219 -6.29 2.04 -2.44
N PHE A 220 -7.52 2.52 -2.67
CA PHE A 220 -7.91 3.88 -2.28
C PHE A 220 -8.12 4.06 -0.78
N ILE A 221 -8.36 2.99 -0.02
CA ILE A 221 -8.41 3.09 1.45
C ILE A 221 -7.01 3.14 2.09
N LYS A 222 -5.96 3.30 1.25
CA LYS A 222 -4.56 3.53 1.64
C LYS A 222 -4.10 4.91 1.19
N ASN A 223 -2.80 5.05 0.92
CA ASN A 223 -2.17 6.34 0.59
C ASN A 223 -2.95 7.20 -0.42
N PRO A 224 -3.29 6.70 -1.63
CA PRO A 224 -3.82 7.58 -2.68
C PRO A 224 -5.24 8.08 -2.44
N GLY A 225 -5.97 7.46 -1.52
CA GLY A 225 -7.30 7.94 -1.15
C GLY A 225 -7.33 9.01 -0.08
N GLY A 226 -6.18 9.39 0.52
CA GLY A 226 -6.03 10.50 1.45
C GLY A 226 -7.00 10.45 2.64
N ALA A 227 -7.33 9.26 3.13
CA ALA A 227 -8.28 9.01 4.22
C ALA A 227 -9.72 9.53 3.96
N ILE A 228 -10.08 9.78 2.69
CA ILE A 228 -11.41 10.28 2.30
C ILE A 228 -12.10 9.35 1.30
N ALA A 229 -11.35 8.70 0.41
CA ALA A 229 -11.94 7.76 -0.54
C ALA A 229 -12.56 6.56 0.19
N PRO A 230 -13.86 6.29 -0.01
CA PRO A 230 -14.59 5.34 0.84
C PRO A 230 -14.31 3.86 0.48
N THR A 231 -13.80 3.59 -0.71
CA THR A 231 -13.59 2.24 -1.27
C THR A 231 -12.74 2.34 -2.53
N GLY A 232 -12.47 1.23 -3.18
CA GLY A 232 -11.88 1.22 -4.50
C GLY A 232 -10.38 1.01 -4.54
N GLY A 233 -9.83 1.18 -5.74
CA GLY A 233 -8.42 1.02 -6.00
C GLY A 233 -8.03 1.57 -7.36
N TYR A 234 -6.76 1.44 -7.69
CA TYR A 234 -6.22 1.85 -8.98
C TYR A 234 -5.24 0.83 -9.54
N ILE A 235 -5.15 0.80 -10.86
CA ILE A 235 -4.11 0.12 -11.63
C ILE A 235 -3.67 1.12 -12.70
N ALA A 236 -2.38 1.41 -12.78
CA ALA A 236 -1.85 2.38 -13.74
C ALA A 236 -0.58 1.84 -14.42
N GLY A 237 -0.41 2.10 -15.70
CA GLY A 237 0.73 1.58 -16.44
C GLY A 237 0.59 1.66 -17.97
N ASP A 238 1.18 0.68 -18.64
CA ASP A 238 1.16 0.57 -20.10
C ASP A 238 -0.28 0.34 -20.60
N LYS A 239 -0.69 1.09 -21.61
CA LYS A 239 -2.07 1.08 -22.13
C LYS A 239 -2.56 -0.32 -22.50
N ASP A 240 -1.73 -1.11 -23.18
CA ASP A 240 -2.11 -2.45 -23.62
C ASP A 240 -2.39 -3.42 -22.46
N LEU A 241 -1.71 -3.23 -21.32
CA LEU A 241 -1.97 -3.98 -20.10
C LEU A 241 -3.25 -3.51 -19.44
N ILE A 242 -3.45 -2.20 -19.35
CA ILE A 242 -4.66 -1.60 -18.77
C ILE A 242 -5.92 -2.02 -19.52
N ASP A 243 -5.89 -2.02 -20.87
CA ASP A 243 -7.02 -2.44 -21.70
C ASP A 243 -7.39 -3.92 -21.44
N LYS A 244 -6.40 -4.82 -21.31
CA LYS A 244 -6.63 -6.23 -20.94
C LYS A 244 -7.21 -6.40 -19.53
N ILE A 245 -6.74 -5.62 -18.58
CA ILE A 245 -7.20 -5.67 -17.18
C ILE A 245 -8.63 -5.11 -17.08
N GLY A 246 -8.95 -4.07 -17.83
CA GLY A 246 -10.29 -3.50 -17.89
C GLY A 246 -11.36 -4.52 -18.26
N MET A 247 -11.06 -5.46 -19.17
CA MET A 247 -11.95 -6.57 -19.51
C MET A 247 -12.18 -7.54 -18.32
N ARG A 248 -11.33 -7.53 -17.30
CA ARG A 248 -11.49 -8.38 -16.12
C ARG A 248 -12.24 -7.69 -14.98
N LEU A 249 -12.23 -6.35 -14.94
CA LEU A 249 -12.94 -5.59 -13.92
C LEU A 249 -14.46 -5.81 -14.00
N THR A 250 -15.00 -5.88 -15.20
CA THR A 250 -16.42 -6.12 -15.48
C THR A 250 -16.61 -7.45 -16.24
N ALA A 251 -16.62 -7.39 -17.56
CA ALA A 251 -16.73 -8.58 -18.40
C ALA A 251 -15.98 -8.40 -19.72
N PRO A 252 -15.47 -9.49 -20.34
CA PRO A 252 -14.89 -9.45 -21.67
C PRO A 252 -15.86 -8.86 -22.69
N GLY A 253 -15.36 -7.93 -23.51
CA GLY A 253 -16.15 -7.23 -24.53
C GLY A 253 -16.86 -5.98 -24.03
N VAL A 254 -16.98 -5.79 -22.72
CA VAL A 254 -17.60 -4.61 -22.12
C VAL A 254 -16.52 -3.70 -21.48
N GLY A 255 -15.62 -4.30 -20.71
CA GLY A 255 -14.46 -3.61 -20.15
C GLY A 255 -14.84 -2.41 -19.28
N MET A 256 -14.19 -1.27 -19.53
CA MET A 256 -14.37 -0.03 -18.76
C MET A 256 -15.49 0.88 -19.29
N GLU A 257 -16.26 0.46 -20.31
CA GLU A 257 -17.35 1.26 -20.88
C GLU A 257 -18.57 1.38 -19.95
N ILE A 258 -18.69 0.46 -19.00
CA ILE A 258 -19.77 0.45 -18.01
C ILE A 258 -19.22 0.49 -16.58
N GLY A 259 -20.13 0.67 -15.62
CA GLY A 259 -19.81 0.73 -14.19
C GLY A 259 -20.22 2.08 -13.63
N SER A 260 -21.52 2.22 -13.36
CA SER A 260 -22.06 3.41 -12.71
C SER A 260 -21.66 3.47 -11.24
N TYR A 261 -21.60 4.67 -10.71
CA TYR A 261 -21.40 4.91 -9.28
C TYR A 261 -22.44 5.91 -8.78
N GLU A 262 -23.36 5.44 -7.94
CA GLU A 262 -24.53 6.22 -7.48
C GLU A 262 -24.15 7.33 -6.49
N HIS A 263 -22.93 7.25 -5.91
CA HIS A 263 -22.43 8.27 -5.00
C HIS A 263 -21.53 9.27 -5.73
N THR A 264 -21.17 10.34 -5.04
CA THR A 264 -20.28 11.36 -5.60
C THR A 264 -18.84 10.87 -5.77
N TYR A 265 -18.25 11.13 -6.92
CA TYR A 265 -16.82 10.94 -7.17
C TYR A 265 -15.93 11.95 -6.42
N ARG A 266 -16.52 13.02 -5.84
CA ARG A 266 -15.76 14.06 -5.13
C ARG A 266 -14.75 13.50 -4.13
N ASN A 267 -15.12 12.46 -3.39
CA ASN A 267 -14.27 11.89 -2.35
C ASN A 267 -12.97 11.28 -2.91
N PHE A 268 -13.01 10.73 -4.11
CA PHE A 268 -11.81 10.20 -4.77
C PHE A 268 -10.88 11.32 -5.26
N PHE A 269 -11.45 12.35 -5.89
CA PHE A 269 -10.70 13.52 -6.33
C PHE A 269 -10.11 14.28 -5.14
N GLN A 270 -10.90 14.55 -4.11
CA GLN A 270 -10.45 15.26 -2.92
C GLN A 270 -9.43 14.44 -2.13
N GLY A 271 -9.62 13.13 -2.02
CA GLY A 271 -8.69 12.22 -1.37
C GLY A 271 -7.33 12.22 -2.07
N LEU A 272 -7.31 12.08 -3.40
CA LEU A 272 -6.06 12.15 -4.17
C LEU A 272 -5.35 13.52 -4.01
N PHE A 273 -6.12 14.61 -3.99
CA PHE A 273 -5.54 15.94 -3.78
C PHE A 273 -4.87 16.09 -2.42
N LEU A 274 -5.44 15.49 -1.37
CA LEU A 274 -4.90 15.54 -0.01
C LEU A 274 -3.82 14.47 0.26
N ALA A 275 -3.74 13.44 -0.56
CA ALA A 275 -2.87 12.29 -0.33
C ALA A 275 -1.41 12.64 -0.05
N PRO A 276 -0.74 13.56 -0.78
CA PRO A 276 0.65 13.94 -0.48
C PRO A 276 0.84 14.48 0.95
N HIS A 277 -0.10 15.31 1.42
CA HIS A 277 -0.08 15.84 2.78
C HIS A 277 -0.30 14.73 3.81
N ILE A 278 -1.33 13.92 3.65
CA ILE A 278 -1.68 12.84 4.59
C ILE A 278 -0.54 11.83 4.71
N VAL A 279 0.07 11.43 3.58
CA VAL A 279 1.22 10.53 3.58
C VAL A 279 2.41 11.13 4.33
N ALA A 280 2.66 12.43 4.19
CA ALA A 280 3.72 13.10 4.94
C ALA A 280 3.46 13.07 6.46
N GLN A 281 2.20 13.28 6.89
CA GLN A 281 1.86 13.20 8.32
C GLN A 281 2.05 11.77 8.86
N ALA A 282 1.58 10.76 8.12
CA ALA A 282 1.77 9.35 8.46
C ALA A 282 3.27 8.99 8.59
N ARG A 283 4.11 9.45 7.64
CA ARG A 283 5.57 9.25 7.68
C ARG A 283 6.23 9.90 8.90
N LYS A 284 5.85 11.15 9.23
CA LYS A 284 6.36 11.84 10.41
C LYS A 284 5.97 11.12 11.70
N GLY A 285 4.70 10.70 11.81
CA GLY A 285 4.21 9.92 12.94
C GLY A 285 4.94 8.59 13.12
N GLY A 286 5.10 7.84 12.02
CA GLY A 286 5.84 6.59 12.01
C GLY A 286 7.33 6.76 12.34
N LEU A 287 7.95 7.84 11.88
CA LEU A 287 9.35 8.14 12.20
C LEU A 287 9.54 8.51 13.69
N LEU A 288 8.61 9.31 14.24
CA LEU A 288 8.61 9.63 15.67
C LEU A 288 8.45 8.38 16.52
N LEU A 289 7.52 7.49 16.14
CA LEU A 289 7.28 6.21 16.82
C LEU A 289 8.55 5.35 16.81
N ALA A 290 9.20 5.22 15.64
CA ALA A 290 10.43 4.43 15.50
C ALA A 290 11.53 4.95 16.43
N GLU A 291 11.87 6.22 16.37
CA GLU A 291 12.95 6.81 17.16
C GLU A 291 12.69 6.71 18.67
N VAL A 292 11.44 6.96 19.12
CA VAL A 292 11.08 6.86 20.54
C VAL A 292 11.19 5.42 21.03
N LEU A 293 10.71 4.44 20.25
CA LEU A 293 10.75 3.03 20.66
C LEU A 293 12.17 2.47 20.62
N GLU A 294 13.02 2.90 19.69
CA GLU A 294 14.44 2.56 19.66
C GLU A 294 15.18 3.14 20.88
N GLU A 295 14.90 4.38 21.30
CA GLU A 295 15.46 4.95 22.54
C GLU A 295 15.01 4.16 23.79
N LEU A 296 13.86 3.47 23.73
CA LEU A 296 13.38 2.58 24.80
C LEU A 296 13.89 1.13 24.68
N GLY A 297 14.72 0.84 23.68
CA GLY A 297 15.38 -0.45 23.49
C GLY A 297 14.58 -1.49 22.71
N TYR A 298 13.52 -1.09 21.98
CA TYR A 298 12.80 -1.97 21.07
C TYR A 298 13.48 -2.00 19.69
N GLU A 299 13.41 -3.15 19.01
CA GLU A 299 13.82 -3.24 17.61
C GLU A 299 12.69 -2.74 16.70
N VAL A 300 13.02 -1.83 15.79
CA VAL A 300 12.04 -1.23 14.85
C VAL A 300 12.54 -1.37 13.41
N TYR A 301 11.66 -1.71 12.49
CA TYR A 301 11.92 -1.86 11.06
C TYR A 301 10.95 -1.02 10.21
N PRO A 302 11.44 -0.19 9.27
CA PRO A 302 12.82 0.25 9.22
C PRO A 302 13.19 1.04 10.48
N SER A 303 14.49 1.05 10.81
CA SER A 303 15.03 1.92 11.87
C SER A 303 14.70 3.39 11.59
N ALA A 304 14.64 4.22 12.63
CA ALA A 304 14.50 5.66 12.45
C ALA A 304 15.65 6.29 11.65
N SER A 305 16.83 5.65 11.60
CA SER A 305 17.96 6.07 10.77
C SER A 305 17.77 5.76 9.29
N ASP A 306 16.99 4.73 8.95
CA ASP A 306 16.83 4.25 7.59
C ASP A 306 15.76 5.02 6.81
N ASP A 307 15.96 5.16 5.50
CA ASP A 307 14.91 5.58 4.59
C ASP A 307 13.92 4.43 4.37
N SER A 308 12.63 4.75 4.37
CA SER A 308 11.54 3.80 4.10
C SER A 308 10.89 4.08 2.74
N GLY A 309 10.62 3.01 1.98
CA GLY A 309 9.84 3.09 0.74
C GLY A 309 8.33 3.03 0.97
N ASP A 310 7.86 3.01 2.23
CA ASP A 310 6.45 2.98 2.62
C ASP A 310 6.20 3.71 3.94
N ILE A 311 4.95 3.63 4.45
CA ILE A 311 4.53 4.26 5.72
C ILE A 311 4.50 3.28 6.90
N VAL A 312 4.90 2.02 6.72
CA VAL A 312 4.78 0.97 7.74
C VAL A 312 6.00 1.00 8.68
N ARG A 313 5.75 0.79 9.97
CA ARG A 313 6.76 0.53 10.99
C ARG A 313 6.46 -0.79 11.68
N VAL A 314 7.44 -1.66 11.74
CA VAL A 314 7.35 -2.96 12.42
C VAL A 314 8.09 -2.84 13.74
N VAL A 315 7.43 -3.12 14.85
CA VAL A 315 8.02 -3.04 16.19
C VAL A 315 8.03 -4.41 16.83
N ASP A 316 9.19 -4.91 17.17
CA ASP A 316 9.33 -6.19 17.87
C ASP A 316 9.23 -5.98 19.38
N PHE A 317 8.13 -6.44 19.96
CA PHE A 317 7.95 -6.34 21.41
C PHE A 317 8.58 -7.50 22.19
N GLY A 318 8.89 -8.63 21.54
CA GLY A 318 9.45 -9.83 22.17
C GLY A 318 8.53 -10.51 23.18
N CYS A 319 7.35 -9.92 23.45
CA CYS A 319 6.39 -10.33 24.47
C CYS A 319 4.96 -10.11 23.97
N LYS A 320 4.13 -11.16 24.04
CA LYS A 320 2.73 -11.13 23.61
C LYS A 320 1.93 -10.05 24.33
N GLU A 321 2.09 -9.97 25.63
CA GLU A 321 1.31 -9.06 26.51
C GLU A 321 1.60 -7.59 26.16
N LYS A 322 2.85 -7.22 25.92
CA LYS A 322 3.24 -5.87 25.53
C LYS A 322 2.71 -5.50 24.14
N MET A 323 2.83 -6.42 23.17
CA MET A 323 2.29 -6.22 21.82
C MET A 323 0.76 -5.99 21.87
N LEU A 324 0.01 -6.84 22.61
CA LEU A 324 -1.43 -6.69 22.75
C LEU A 324 -1.80 -5.40 23.49
N ALA A 325 -1.05 -5.02 24.55
CA ALA A 325 -1.29 -3.79 25.31
C ALA A 325 -1.11 -2.56 24.41
N PHE A 326 -0.03 -2.52 23.63
CA PHE A 326 0.24 -1.42 22.70
C PHE A 326 -0.82 -1.34 21.59
N CYS A 327 -1.19 -2.46 20.97
CA CYS A 327 -2.24 -2.50 19.96
C CYS A 327 -3.59 -1.98 20.51
N ARG A 328 -3.97 -2.43 21.70
CA ARG A 328 -5.19 -1.93 22.38
C ARG A 328 -5.12 -0.45 22.72
N ALA A 329 -3.93 0.07 23.06
CA ALA A 329 -3.74 1.50 23.31
C ALA A 329 -3.87 2.33 22.03
N VAL A 330 -3.45 1.82 20.87
CA VAL A 330 -3.73 2.44 19.56
C VAL A 330 -5.23 2.55 19.33
N GLN A 331 -6.00 1.48 19.58
CA GLN A 331 -7.48 1.53 19.48
C GLN A 331 -8.08 2.56 20.41
N ALA A 332 -7.66 2.58 21.68
CA ALA A 332 -8.17 3.52 22.67
C ALA A 332 -7.74 4.99 22.41
N ALA A 333 -6.75 5.21 21.57
CA ALA A 333 -6.32 6.53 21.11
C ALA A 333 -6.95 6.95 19.77
N SER A 334 -7.74 6.10 19.14
CA SER A 334 -8.39 6.36 17.85
C SER A 334 -9.68 7.18 18.00
N PRO A 335 -10.08 7.94 16.96
CA PRO A 335 -11.28 8.78 17.03
C PRO A 335 -12.59 7.99 17.01
N ILE A 336 -12.59 6.81 16.39
CA ILE A 336 -13.75 5.95 16.22
C ILE A 336 -13.58 4.68 17.07
N ASP A 337 -14.63 4.23 17.70
CA ASP A 337 -14.66 3.00 18.51
C ASP A 337 -13.53 2.92 19.58
N ALA A 338 -13.12 4.06 20.15
CA ALA A 338 -12.08 4.11 21.19
C ALA A 338 -12.40 3.23 22.41
N ASN A 339 -13.68 2.96 22.66
CA ASN A 339 -14.14 2.09 23.76
C ASN A 339 -14.08 0.59 23.42
N ALA A 340 -13.87 0.24 22.15
CA ALA A 340 -13.72 -1.14 21.74
C ALA A 340 -12.37 -1.70 22.22
N ARG A 341 -12.37 -2.94 22.66
CA ARG A 341 -11.16 -3.65 23.05
C ARG A 341 -10.87 -4.74 22.03
N PRO A 342 -9.90 -4.55 21.15
CA PRO A 342 -9.54 -5.59 20.19
C PRO A 342 -8.93 -6.79 20.91
N ASP A 343 -9.36 -7.97 20.49
CA ASP A 343 -8.79 -9.26 20.91
C ASP A 343 -8.36 -10.05 19.66
N PRO A 344 -7.33 -10.90 19.78
CA PRO A 344 -6.93 -11.78 18.69
C PRO A 344 -8.06 -12.69 18.23
N TRP A 345 -8.19 -12.88 16.93
CA TRP A 345 -9.18 -13.78 16.35
C TRP A 345 -8.69 -14.38 15.01
N ALA A 346 -9.27 -15.51 14.62
CA ALA A 346 -8.97 -16.17 13.37
C ALA A 346 -9.60 -15.40 12.20
N MET A 347 -8.79 -14.63 11.50
CA MET A 347 -9.23 -13.86 10.32
C MET A 347 -9.16 -14.70 9.05
N PRO A 348 -10.15 -14.56 8.14
CA PRO A 348 -10.08 -15.22 6.83
C PRO A 348 -8.83 -14.81 6.04
N GLY A 349 -8.10 -15.81 5.53
CA GLY A 349 -6.89 -15.60 4.74
C GLY A 349 -5.59 -15.48 5.53
N TYR A 350 -5.62 -15.73 6.85
CA TYR A 350 -4.44 -15.73 7.72
C TYR A 350 -4.29 -17.08 8.41
N ASP A 351 -3.04 -17.52 8.58
CA ASP A 351 -2.70 -18.80 9.26
C ASP A 351 -2.71 -18.67 10.78
N ASP A 352 -2.38 -17.50 11.31
CA ASP A 352 -2.36 -17.19 12.74
C ASP A 352 -3.55 -16.32 13.13
N GLU A 353 -3.90 -16.33 14.43
CA GLU A 353 -4.77 -15.29 14.97
C GLU A 353 -4.14 -13.91 14.78
N VAL A 354 -4.94 -12.93 14.42
CA VAL A 354 -4.50 -11.54 14.22
C VAL A 354 -5.24 -10.63 15.18
N ILE A 355 -4.51 -9.71 15.83
CA ILE A 355 -5.10 -8.57 16.51
C ILE A 355 -5.04 -7.36 15.59
N MET A 356 -6.11 -6.57 15.53
CA MET A 356 -6.18 -5.32 14.77
C MET A 356 -6.74 -4.18 15.61
N ALA A 357 -6.09 -3.04 15.58
CA ALA A 357 -6.59 -1.76 16.04
C ALA A 357 -6.74 -0.82 14.84
N SER A 358 -7.98 -0.41 14.57
CA SER A 358 -8.31 0.49 13.46
C SER A 358 -9.59 1.26 13.79
N GLY A 359 -9.44 2.30 14.58
CA GLY A 359 -10.53 3.25 14.86
C GLY A 359 -10.58 4.35 13.82
N SER A 360 -10.86 3.97 12.57
CA SER A 360 -10.80 4.81 11.38
C SER A 360 -12.19 5.22 10.87
N PHE A 361 -12.27 6.38 10.22
CA PHE A 361 -13.51 6.86 9.56
C PHE A 361 -13.88 6.00 8.35
N ILE A 362 -12.88 5.50 7.64
CA ILE A 362 -13.05 4.53 6.54
C ILE A 362 -12.63 3.17 7.08
N GLN A 363 -13.56 2.24 7.16
CA GLN A 363 -13.31 0.91 7.72
C GLN A 363 -12.15 0.20 7.01
N GLY A 364 -11.13 -0.20 7.79
CA GLY A 364 -9.94 -0.85 7.26
C GLY A 364 -8.94 0.09 6.58
N SER A 365 -9.13 1.40 6.67
CA SER A 365 -8.18 2.39 6.16
C SER A 365 -6.89 2.37 6.94
N SER A 366 -5.81 2.02 6.27
CA SER A 366 -4.48 1.96 6.89
C SER A 366 -3.62 3.20 6.63
N ILE A 367 -4.14 4.20 5.93
CA ILE A 367 -3.55 5.56 5.94
C ILE A 367 -4.02 6.36 7.16
N GLU A 368 -5.12 5.97 7.78
CA GLU A 368 -5.49 6.38 9.14
C GLU A 368 -4.68 5.55 10.14
N LEU A 369 -4.43 6.11 11.34
CA LEU A 369 -3.61 5.40 12.33
C LEU A 369 -4.20 4.04 12.66
N SER A 370 -3.43 3.00 12.41
CA SER A 370 -3.82 1.62 12.66
C SER A 370 -2.61 0.78 13.09
N ALA A 371 -2.89 -0.34 13.74
CA ALA A 371 -1.89 -1.31 14.13
C ALA A 371 -2.47 -2.72 14.05
N ASP A 372 -1.71 -3.63 13.49
CA ASP A 372 -2.10 -5.04 13.41
C ASP A 372 -0.90 -5.96 13.62
N ALA A 373 -1.18 -7.17 14.11
CA ALA A 373 -0.15 -8.17 14.37
C ALA A 373 -0.68 -9.59 14.29
N PRO A 374 0.01 -10.50 13.59
CA PRO A 374 -0.15 -11.94 13.81
C PRO A 374 0.39 -12.29 15.20
N VAL A 375 -0.35 -13.11 15.96
CA VAL A 375 -0.01 -13.47 17.34
C VAL A 375 0.99 -14.63 17.35
N ARG A 376 2.21 -14.36 16.95
CA ARG A 376 3.32 -15.31 16.93
C ARG A 376 4.65 -14.64 17.30
N PRO A 377 5.63 -15.36 17.83
CA PRO A 377 6.97 -14.80 18.05
C PRO A 377 7.58 -14.24 16.74
N PRO A 378 8.34 -13.14 16.80
CA PRO A 378 8.79 -12.40 17.99
C PRO A 378 7.76 -11.38 18.53
N TYR A 379 6.48 -11.48 18.16
CA TYR A 379 5.40 -10.56 18.55
C TYR A 379 5.62 -9.15 17.99
N SER A 380 5.76 -9.13 16.67
CA SER A 380 5.92 -7.90 15.89
C SER A 380 4.57 -7.23 15.65
N LEU A 381 4.48 -5.93 15.95
CA LEU A 381 3.32 -5.10 15.65
C LEU A 381 3.63 -4.22 14.43
N TYR A 382 2.73 -4.20 13.47
CA TYR A 382 2.79 -3.39 12.25
C TYR A 382 1.94 -2.14 12.48
N VAL A 383 2.61 -0.98 12.58
CA VAL A 383 1.96 0.32 12.82
C VAL A 383 2.07 1.16 11.56
N GLN A 384 0.98 1.71 11.10
CA GLN A 384 0.93 2.52 9.90
C GLN A 384 -0.10 3.65 10.01
N GLY A 385 0.06 4.65 9.13
CA GLY A 385 -0.90 5.72 8.96
C GLY A 385 -0.82 6.82 10.02
N GLY A 386 -1.82 7.66 9.96
CA GLY A 386 -1.97 8.86 10.78
C GLY A 386 -2.29 10.08 9.92
N MET A 387 -3.56 10.48 9.87
CA MET A 387 -4.01 11.62 9.06
C MET A 387 -3.38 12.95 9.49
N THR A 388 -3.10 13.10 10.77
CA THR A 388 -2.43 14.26 11.33
C THR A 388 -1.29 13.83 12.22
N TYR A 389 -0.19 14.57 12.16
CA TYR A 389 0.98 14.33 13.02
C TYR A 389 0.61 14.46 14.50
N GLU A 390 -0.23 15.43 14.84
CA GLU A 390 -0.68 15.70 16.21
C GLU A 390 -1.41 14.51 16.81
N HIS A 391 -2.30 13.86 16.03
CA HIS A 391 -3.00 12.65 16.48
C HIS A 391 -1.99 11.49 16.67
N ALA A 392 -1.10 11.24 15.71
CA ALA A 392 -0.08 10.21 15.84
C ALA A 392 0.82 10.41 17.08
N ARG A 393 1.23 11.66 17.35
CA ARG A 393 2.01 12.05 18.52
C ARG A 393 1.27 11.80 19.83
N ILE A 394 0.00 12.21 19.91
CA ILE A 394 -0.85 12.01 21.09
C ILE A 394 -1.08 10.50 21.33
N ALA A 395 -1.38 9.77 20.28
CA ALA A 395 -1.56 8.32 20.33
C ALA A 395 -0.30 7.61 20.83
N LEU A 396 0.87 7.96 20.28
CA LEU A 396 2.15 7.42 20.74
C LEU A 396 2.33 7.62 22.25
N LYS A 397 2.12 8.85 22.76
CA LYS A 397 2.24 9.15 24.20
C LYS A 397 1.33 8.24 25.05
N ARG A 398 0.07 8.02 24.60
CA ARG A 398 -0.85 7.10 25.28
C ARG A 398 -0.40 5.64 25.22
N CYS A 399 0.10 5.22 24.07
CA CYS A 399 0.62 3.87 23.86
C CYS A 399 1.84 3.57 24.75
N LEU A 400 2.75 4.52 24.90
CA LEU A 400 3.91 4.37 25.80
C LEU A 400 3.49 4.12 27.25
N SER A 401 2.45 4.79 27.72
CA SER A 401 1.92 4.58 29.08
C SER A 401 1.34 3.17 29.29
N SER A 402 1.00 2.46 28.21
CA SER A 402 0.52 1.08 28.30
C SER A 402 1.64 0.04 28.44
N LEU A 403 2.90 0.45 28.25
CA LEU A 403 4.08 -0.41 28.37
C LEU A 403 4.67 -0.43 29.79
N ASP A 404 4.20 0.43 30.69
CA ASP A 404 4.63 0.49 32.10
C ASP A 404 4.04 -0.66 32.95
N ILE A 405 3.63 -1.78 32.34
CA ILE A 405 3.00 -2.95 32.96
C ILE A 405 4.05 -3.95 33.45
#